data_8d2df9082c3819779893ea337b39e188
#
_entry.id   8d2df9082c3819779893ea337b39e188
#
_cell.length_a   1.000
_cell.length_b   1.000
_cell.length_c   1.000
_cell.angle_alpha   90.00
_cell.angle_beta   90.00
_cell.angle_gamma   90.00
#
_symmetry.space_group_name_H-M   'P 1'
#
loop_
_entity.id
_entity.type
_entity.pdbx_description
1 polymer ?
#
loop_
_entity_poly.entity_id
_entity_poly.type
_entity_poly.pdbx_seq_one_letter_code
_entity_poly.pdbx_strand_id
1 'polypeptide(L)'
;MKTIISLVGCIEEEVVGNFLKETDDILEEYCEYLDQLEMIKPEFVKPFPRITIEISSAGGDVHYGSAILDRIEEMQMLGIKVDTTARGLCYSMAFIIYLMGEERYAGRWTTFMNHASSSRQVGYLEDIKNNVAFLEMMDDKFDELILEKTKMTRERLNQAKLKCDWIGYEEAIELGIINIFDDMEDNEEDEEMPF
;
A
#
# COMPACT_ATOMS: atom_id res chain seq x y z
N MET A 1 -10.30 -12.07 15.94
CA MET A 1 -9.43 -10.99 15.40
C MET A 1 -9.57 -10.90 13.89
N LYS A 2 -9.77 -9.70 13.35
CA LYS A 2 -9.78 -9.43 11.92
C LYS A 2 -8.33 -9.26 11.44
N THR A 3 -7.94 -10.00 10.40
CA THR A 3 -6.57 -9.95 9.86
C THR A 3 -6.53 -9.34 8.45
N ILE A 4 -7.68 -9.03 7.87
CA ILE A 4 -7.80 -8.41 6.55
C ILE A 4 -8.62 -7.13 6.69
N ILE A 5 -8.05 -6.02 6.24
CA ILE A 5 -8.70 -4.71 6.16
C ILE A 5 -8.90 -4.39 4.68
N SER A 6 -10.12 -3.97 4.29
CA SER A 6 -10.41 -3.64 2.90
C SER A 6 -10.34 -2.14 2.66
N LEU A 7 -9.48 -1.72 1.73
CA LEU A 7 -9.35 -0.34 1.24
C LEU A 7 -9.89 -0.29 -0.21
N VAL A 8 -11.19 -0.15 -0.34
CA VAL A 8 -11.91 -0.19 -1.62
C VAL A 8 -12.62 1.14 -1.88
N GLY A 9 -12.48 1.64 -3.11
CA GLY A 9 -13.09 2.90 -3.51
C GLY A 9 -12.14 4.09 -3.47
N CYS A 10 -12.69 5.31 -3.47
CA CYS A 10 -11.91 6.54 -3.41
C CYS A 10 -11.36 6.77 -1.99
N ILE A 11 -10.10 7.21 -1.89
CA ILE A 11 -9.48 7.55 -0.60
C ILE A 11 -9.98 8.92 -0.17
N GLU A 12 -11.01 8.93 0.63
CA GLU A 12 -11.72 10.09 1.16
C GLU A 12 -12.18 9.82 2.60
N GLU A 13 -12.82 10.79 3.24
CA GLU A 13 -13.14 10.80 4.66
C GLU A 13 -13.79 9.49 5.17
N GLU A 14 -14.79 8.97 4.44
CA GLU A 14 -15.52 7.76 4.85
C GLU A 14 -14.60 6.52 4.83
N VAL A 15 -13.85 6.33 3.75
CA VAL A 15 -12.94 5.17 3.60
C VAL A 15 -11.84 5.19 4.65
N VAL A 16 -11.27 6.38 4.91
CA VAL A 16 -10.23 6.55 5.92
C VAL A 16 -10.77 6.38 7.33
N GLY A 17 -11.96 6.93 7.62
CA GLY A 17 -12.61 6.77 8.92
C GLY A 17 -12.87 5.31 9.25
N ASN A 18 -13.33 4.51 8.28
CA ASN A 18 -13.50 3.07 8.45
C ASN A 18 -12.17 2.34 8.67
N PHE A 19 -11.15 2.67 7.87
CA PHE A 19 -9.81 2.10 8.01
C PHE A 19 -9.21 2.37 9.39
N LEU A 20 -9.27 3.61 9.87
CA LEU A 20 -8.74 3.97 11.19
C LEU A 20 -9.46 3.23 12.32
N LYS A 21 -10.79 3.13 12.23
CA LYS A 21 -11.57 2.37 13.23
C LYS A 21 -11.20 0.89 13.26
N GLU A 22 -11.06 0.25 12.09
CA GLU A 22 -10.67 -1.16 12.03
C GLU A 22 -9.25 -1.39 12.56
N THR A 23 -8.35 -0.43 12.34
CA THR A 23 -6.98 -0.49 12.88
C THR A 23 -6.91 -0.17 14.37
N ASP A 24 -7.81 0.66 14.92
CA ASP A 24 -7.93 0.86 16.38
C ASP A 24 -8.26 -0.45 17.08
N ASP A 25 -9.23 -1.22 16.57
CA ASP A 25 -9.58 -2.53 17.12
C ASP A 25 -8.36 -3.49 17.10
N ILE A 26 -7.54 -3.47 16.04
CA ILE A 26 -6.32 -4.28 15.94
C ILE A 26 -5.25 -3.83 16.94
N LEU A 27 -5.09 -2.52 17.17
CA LEU A 27 -4.15 -1.98 18.15
C LEU A 27 -4.55 -2.37 19.57
N GLU A 28 -5.83 -2.34 19.91
CA GLU A 28 -6.35 -2.81 21.20
C GLU A 28 -6.02 -4.31 21.40
N GLU A 29 -6.31 -5.17 20.40
CA GLU A 29 -5.98 -6.59 20.47
C GLU A 29 -4.46 -6.84 20.56
N TYR A 30 -3.63 -5.99 19.95
CA TYR A 30 -2.18 -6.07 20.06
C TYR A 30 -1.67 -5.70 21.44
N CYS A 31 -2.26 -4.70 22.10
CA CYS A 31 -1.96 -4.38 23.48
C CYS A 31 -2.27 -5.57 24.42
N GLU A 32 -3.42 -6.21 24.26
CA GLU A 32 -3.77 -7.42 25.00
C GLU A 32 -2.79 -8.57 24.75
N TYR A 33 -2.30 -8.71 23.52
CA TYR A 33 -1.27 -9.68 23.17
C TYR A 33 0.05 -9.41 23.91
N LEU A 34 0.49 -8.15 24.00
CA LEU A 34 1.70 -7.76 24.73
C LEU A 34 1.56 -8.05 26.23
N ASP A 35 0.41 -7.77 26.82
CA ASP A 35 0.13 -8.12 28.23
C ASP A 35 0.22 -9.63 28.48
N GLN A 36 -0.24 -10.45 27.52
CA GLN A 36 -0.10 -11.90 27.61
C GLN A 36 1.36 -12.36 27.57
N LEU A 37 2.20 -11.71 26.75
CA LEU A 37 3.63 -12.02 26.67
C LEU A 37 4.38 -11.71 27.97
N GLU A 38 3.92 -10.72 28.74
CA GLU A 38 4.48 -10.41 30.07
C GLU A 38 4.07 -11.43 31.16
N MET A 39 2.86 -11.99 31.04
CA MET A 39 2.30 -12.90 32.03
C MET A 39 2.62 -14.37 31.78
N ILE A 40 2.83 -14.76 30.54
CA ILE A 40 2.98 -16.15 30.10
C ILE A 40 4.33 -16.28 29.38
N LYS A 41 5.01 -17.44 29.54
CA LYS A 41 6.24 -17.67 28.77
C LYS A 41 5.96 -17.55 27.29
N PRO A 42 6.80 -16.82 26.53
CA PRO A 42 6.57 -16.54 25.11
C PRO A 42 6.33 -17.78 24.24
N GLU A 43 6.94 -18.91 24.60
CA GLU A 43 6.79 -20.20 23.89
C GLU A 43 5.36 -20.77 23.91
N PHE A 44 4.49 -20.28 24.81
CA PHE A 44 3.08 -20.68 24.91
C PHE A 44 2.11 -19.66 24.34
N VAL A 45 2.58 -18.49 23.90
CA VAL A 45 1.76 -17.45 23.28
C VAL A 45 1.89 -17.58 21.77
N LYS A 46 0.76 -17.66 21.06
CA LYS A 46 0.79 -17.66 19.58
C LYS A 46 1.28 -16.31 19.08
N PRO A 47 2.14 -16.28 18.05
CA PRO A 47 2.55 -15.01 17.45
C PRO A 47 1.34 -14.18 17.00
N PHE A 48 1.43 -12.86 17.16
CA PHE A 48 0.42 -11.97 16.60
C PHE A 48 0.38 -12.15 15.08
N PRO A 49 -0.79 -12.32 14.48
CA PRO A 49 -0.87 -12.57 13.05
C PRO A 49 -0.48 -11.35 12.23
N ARG A 50 -0.07 -11.59 11.00
CA ARG A 50 0.13 -10.54 10.00
C ARG A 50 -1.21 -9.93 9.62
N ILE A 51 -1.22 -8.63 9.40
CA ILE A 51 -2.39 -7.88 8.96
C ILE A 51 -2.26 -7.61 7.48
N THR A 52 -3.26 -7.94 6.70
CA THR A 52 -3.26 -7.69 5.25
C THR A 52 -4.23 -6.56 4.91
N ILE A 53 -3.74 -5.54 4.21
CA ILE A 53 -4.57 -4.49 3.63
C ILE A 53 -4.87 -4.88 2.18
N GLU A 54 -6.14 -5.18 1.89
CA GLU A 54 -6.61 -5.50 0.54
C GLU A 54 -7.07 -4.22 -0.16
N ILE A 55 -6.40 -3.88 -1.28
CA ILE A 55 -6.54 -2.58 -1.96
C ILE A 55 -7.17 -2.77 -3.33
N SER A 56 -8.26 -2.03 -3.60
CA SER A 56 -8.85 -1.85 -4.92
C SER A 56 -9.35 -0.42 -5.04
N SER A 57 -8.44 0.50 -5.47
CA SER A 57 -8.68 1.93 -5.38
C SER A 57 -7.98 2.70 -6.50
N ALA A 58 -8.67 3.69 -7.04
CA ALA A 58 -8.11 4.66 -7.98
C ALA A 58 -7.26 5.76 -7.30
N GLY A 59 -7.08 5.69 -5.98
CA GLY A 59 -6.45 6.73 -5.20
C GLY A 59 -7.45 7.71 -4.62
N GLY A 60 -7.02 8.92 -4.34
CA GLY A 60 -7.86 9.96 -3.75
C GLY A 60 -7.08 11.09 -3.12
N ASP A 61 -7.60 11.65 -2.05
CA ASP A 61 -7.01 12.81 -1.39
C ASP A 61 -5.71 12.49 -0.67
N VAL A 62 -4.70 13.38 -0.83
CA VAL A 62 -3.35 13.20 -0.27
C VAL A 62 -3.37 13.27 1.26
N HIS A 63 -4.17 14.16 1.88
CA HIS A 63 -4.22 14.28 3.34
C HIS A 63 -4.86 13.03 3.97
N TYR A 64 -5.96 12.55 3.40
CA TYR A 64 -6.59 11.31 3.83
C TYR A 64 -5.69 10.10 3.63
N GLY A 65 -5.01 10.03 2.49
CA GLY A 65 -4.03 8.98 2.24
C GLY A 65 -2.86 9.02 3.22
N SER A 66 -2.36 10.21 3.57
CA SER A 66 -1.29 10.37 4.58
C SER A 66 -1.70 9.82 5.95
N ALA A 67 -2.96 9.99 6.37
CA ALA A 67 -3.44 9.40 7.62
C ALA A 67 -3.41 7.86 7.61
N ILE A 68 -3.63 7.24 6.44
CA ILE A 68 -3.46 5.79 6.28
C ILE A 68 -1.98 5.40 6.38
N LEU A 69 -1.08 6.16 5.72
CA LEU A 69 0.37 5.90 5.79
C LEU A 69 0.87 5.98 7.22
N ASP A 70 0.52 7.06 7.95
CA ASP A 70 0.91 7.26 9.35
C ASP A 70 0.45 6.08 10.24
N ARG A 71 -0.80 5.59 10.04
CA ARG A 71 -1.33 4.46 10.79
C ARG A 71 -0.60 3.14 10.47
N ILE A 72 -0.27 2.89 9.20
CA ILE A 72 0.50 1.71 8.82
C ILE A 72 1.89 1.77 9.45
N GLU A 73 2.55 2.92 9.40
CA GLU A 73 3.86 3.12 10.00
C GLU A 73 3.81 2.92 11.52
N GLU A 74 2.79 3.46 12.22
CA GLU A 74 2.55 3.23 13.65
C GLU A 74 2.45 1.74 13.97
N MET A 75 1.64 0.99 13.24
CA MET A 75 1.49 -0.45 13.43
C MET A 75 2.83 -1.18 13.24
N GLN A 76 3.59 -0.84 12.20
CA GLN A 76 4.89 -1.44 11.91
C GLN A 76 5.94 -1.08 12.99
N MET A 77 5.95 0.16 13.47
CA MET A 77 6.84 0.59 14.58
C MET A 77 6.55 -0.15 15.89
N LEU A 78 5.31 -0.51 16.14
CA LEU A 78 4.91 -1.35 17.27
C LEU A 78 5.28 -2.82 17.08
N GLY A 79 5.69 -3.26 15.88
CA GLY A 79 6.08 -4.63 15.57
C GLY A 79 4.97 -5.47 14.93
N ILE A 80 3.83 -4.88 14.60
CA ILE A 80 2.76 -5.54 13.85
C ILE A 80 3.21 -5.68 12.40
N LYS A 81 3.15 -6.89 11.85
CA LYS A 81 3.48 -7.17 10.45
C LYS A 81 2.32 -6.77 9.55
N VAL A 82 2.55 -5.83 8.65
CA VAL A 82 1.53 -5.33 7.72
C VAL A 82 1.92 -5.67 6.29
N ASP A 83 1.04 -6.38 5.61
CA ASP A 83 1.15 -6.75 4.21
C ASP A 83 0.09 -6.04 3.37
N THR A 84 0.30 -5.97 2.08
CA THR A 84 -0.67 -5.40 1.16
C THR A 84 -0.97 -6.35 0.00
N THR A 85 -2.23 -6.35 -0.43
CA THR A 85 -2.68 -7.12 -1.61
C THR A 85 -3.48 -6.20 -2.52
N ALA A 86 -3.06 -6.03 -3.77
CA ALA A 86 -3.81 -5.24 -4.75
C ALA A 86 -4.68 -6.13 -5.64
N ARG A 87 -5.93 -5.67 -5.91
CA ARG A 87 -6.87 -6.36 -6.80
C ARG A 87 -7.51 -5.41 -7.80
N GLY A 88 -7.30 -5.69 -9.09
CA GLY A 88 -7.87 -4.95 -10.21
C GLY A 88 -7.17 -3.63 -10.46
N LEU A 89 -7.29 -2.65 -9.55
CA LEU A 89 -6.67 -1.32 -9.70
C LEU A 89 -6.01 -0.84 -8.41
N CYS A 90 -4.82 -0.26 -8.56
CA CYS A 90 -4.06 0.31 -7.46
C CYS A 90 -3.33 1.57 -7.96
N TYR A 91 -3.99 2.73 -7.94
CA TYR A 91 -3.55 3.94 -8.63
C TYR A 91 -3.28 5.10 -7.68
N SER A 92 -2.35 5.99 -8.07
CA SER A 92 -2.13 7.27 -7.38
C SER A 92 -1.87 7.04 -5.88
N MET A 93 -2.60 7.68 -4.98
CA MET A 93 -2.45 7.53 -3.54
C MET A 93 -2.57 6.08 -3.06
N ALA A 94 -3.41 5.26 -3.71
CA ALA A 94 -3.53 3.84 -3.38
C ALA A 94 -2.24 3.06 -3.71
N PHE A 95 -1.53 3.44 -4.77
CA PHE A 95 -0.22 2.88 -5.11
C PHE A 95 0.82 3.18 -4.01
N ILE A 96 0.82 4.40 -3.48
CA ILE A 96 1.71 4.81 -2.38
C ILE A 96 1.40 3.98 -1.11
N ILE A 97 0.12 3.83 -0.76
CA ILE A 97 -0.30 3.02 0.39
C ILE A 97 0.09 1.54 0.19
N TYR A 98 -0.06 1.01 -1.02
CA TYR A 98 0.31 -0.36 -1.32
C TYR A 98 1.81 -0.64 -1.06
N LEU A 99 2.68 0.32 -1.34
CA LEU A 99 4.12 0.19 -1.12
C LEU A 99 4.52 0.12 0.35
N MET A 100 3.63 0.46 1.28
CA MET A 100 3.89 0.34 2.73
C MET A 100 3.90 -1.11 3.21
N GLY A 101 3.33 -2.05 2.46
CA GLY A 101 3.34 -3.47 2.83
C GLY A 101 4.76 -4.06 2.87
N GLU A 102 5.05 -4.89 3.90
CA GLU A 102 6.28 -5.67 3.97
C GLU A 102 6.29 -6.72 2.85
N GLU A 103 5.23 -7.54 2.81
CA GLU A 103 4.94 -8.45 1.71
C GLU A 103 3.83 -7.85 0.85
N ARG A 104 4.08 -7.76 -0.45
CA ARG A 104 3.21 -7.10 -1.40
C ARG A 104 2.78 -8.07 -2.49
N TYR A 105 1.49 -8.38 -2.50
CA TYR A 105 0.85 -9.30 -3.44
C TYR A 105 -0.04 -8.55 -4.41
N ALA A 106 -0.29 -9.11 -5.57
CA ALA A 106 -1.30 -8.60 -6.48
C ALA A 106 -1.97 -9.73 -7.28
N GLY A 107 -3.20 -9.52 -7.69
CA GLY A 107 -3.85 -10.36 -8.68
C GLY A 107 -3.27 -10.13 -10.08
N ARG A 108 -3.21 -11.18 -10.91
CA ARG A 108 -2.65 -11.14 -12.27
C ARG A 108 -3.28 -10.07 -13.19
N TRP A 109 -4.52 -9.70 -12.94
CA TRP A 109 -5.24 -8.65 -13.68
C TRP A 109 -5.12 -7.28 -13.03
N THR A 110 -4.28 -7.14 -12.00
CA THR A 110 -4.06 -5.86 -11.34
C THR A 110 -3.19 -4.97 -12.20
N THR A 111 -3.58 -3.71 -12.29
CA THR A 111 -2.77 -2.64 -12.87
C THR A 111 -2.43 -1.63 -11.80
N PHE A 112 -1.24 -1.06 -11.90
CA PHE A 112 -0.78 0.03 -11.07
C PHE A 112 -0.65 1.31 -11.89
N MET A 113 -0.76 2.46 -11.24
CA MET A 113 -0.53 3.73 -11.92
C MET A 113 0.07 4.74 -10.96
N ASN A 114 1.17 5.35 -11.40
CA ASN A 114 1.81 6.47 -10.74
C ASN A 114 1.71 7.75 -11.58
N HIS A 115 1.48 8.87 -10.92
CA HIS A 115 1.48 10.21 -11.52
C HIS A 115 1.77 11.27 -10.45
N ALA A 116 2.15 12.49 -10.87
CA ALA A 116 2.25 13.62 -9.96
C ALA A 116 0.90 13.98 -9.32
N SER A 117 0.94 14.52 -8.13
CA SER A 117 -0.25 15.05 -7.47
C SER A 117 -0.97 16.08 -8.35
N SER A 118 -2.28 16.03 -8.34
CA SER A 118 -3.12 16.97 -9.09
C SER A 118 -4.15 17.62 -8.18
N SER A 119 -4.40 18.92 -8.41
CA SER A 119 -5.39 19.66 -7.65
C SER A 119 -6.17 20.61 -8.55
N ARG A 120 -7.41 20.87 -8.18
CA ARG A 120 -8.20 21.97 -8.73
C ARG A 120 -8.53 22.93 -7.61
N GLN A 121 -8.01 24.14 -7.70
CA GLN A 121 -8.20 25.16 -6.68
C GLN A 121 -8.73 26.45 -7.25
N VAL A 122 -9.60 27.10 -6.46
CA VAL A 122 -10.11 28.44 -6.68
C VAL A 122 -10.02 29.18 -5.35
N GLY A 123 -9.34 30.31 -5.32
CA GLY A 123 -9.17 31.07 -4.09
C GLY A 123 -8.17 32.21 -4.25
N TYR A 124 -7.65 32.71 -3.14
CA TYR A 124 -6.62 33.73 -3.16
C TYR A 124 -5.30 33.16 -3.69
N LEU A 125 -4.54 33.97 -4.40
CA LEU A 125 -3.29 33.58 -5.06
C LEU A 125 -2.29 32.92 -4.07
N GLU A 126 -2.18 33.46 -2.86
CA GLU A 126 -1.25 32.93 -1.86
C GLU A 126 -1.69 31.55 -1.35
N ASP A 127 -3.00 31.29 -1.19
CA ASP A 127 -3.51 29.98 -0.80
C ASP A 127 -3.23 28.92 -1.89
N ILE A 128 -3.39 29.31 -3.16
CA ILE A 128 -3.05 28.43 -4.30
C ILE A 128 -1.56 28.09 -4.31
N LYS A 129 -0.68 29.09 -4.11
CA LYS A 129 0.77 28.86 -4.05
C LYS A 129 1.16 27.94 -2.88
N ASN A 130 0.59 28.17 -1.70
CA ASN A 130 0.86 27.36 -0.52
C ASN A 130 0.44 25.89 -0.74
N ASN A 131 -0.68 25.68 -1.41
CA ASN A 131 -1.12 24.31 -1.73
C ASN A 131 -0.22 23.65 -2.79
N VAL A 132 0.22 24.39 -3.81
CA VAL A 132 1.19 23.86 -4.78
C VAL A 132 2.48 23.44 -4.06
N ALA A 133 3.04 24.30 -3.19
CA ALA A 133 4.24 23.96 -2.43
C ALA A 133 4.04 22.74 -1.51
N PHE A 134 2.85 22.57 -0.92
CA PHE A 134 2.50 21.40 -0.14
C PHE A 134 2.49 20.12 -1.03
N LEU A 135 1.84 20.15 -2.19
CA LEU A 135 1.79 19.00 -3.09
C LEU A 135 3.18 18.63 -3.62
N GLU A 136 4.01 19.61 -3.97
CA GLU A 136 5.40 19.38 -4.36
C GLU A 136 6.19 18.69 -3.24
N MET A 137 6.05 19.15 -1.99
CA MET A 137 6.67 18.51 -0.83
C MET A 137 6.20 17.05 -0.65
N MET A 138 4.90 16.78 -0.87
CA MET A 138 4.36 15.43 -0.75
C MET A 138 4.83 14.52 -1.89
N ASP A 139 4.87 15.04 -3.13
CA ASP A 139 5.41 14.31 -4.27
C ASP A 139 6.86 13.89 -4.05
N ASP A 140 7.69 14.75 -3.46
CA ASP A 140 9.07 14.42 -3.14
C ASP A 140 9.16 13.29 -2.10
N LYS A 141 8.32 13.30 -1.06
CA LYS A 141 8.24 12.21 -0.08
C LYS A 141 7.78 10.89 -0.70
N PHE A 142 6.79 10.94 -1.58
CA PHE A 142 6.29 9.75 -2.29
C PHE A 142 7.35 9.21 -3.25
N ASP A 143 8.08 10.06 -3.95
CA ASP A 143 9.19 9.65 -4.80
C ASP A 143 10.27 8.90 -3.99
N GLU A 144 10.65 9.41 -2.81
CA GLU A 144 11.63 8.74 -1.93
C GLU A 144 11.12 7.36 -1.49
N LEU A 145 9.84 7.26 -1.08
CA LEU A 145 9.24 5.98 -0.72
C LEU A 145 9.26 5.00 -1.90
N ILE A 146 8.88 5.44 -3.11
CA ILE A 146 8.91 4.59 -4.29
C ILE A 146 10.32 4.09 -4.58
N LEU A 147 11.33 4.97 -4.52
CA LEU A 147 12.73 4.60 -4.75
C LEU A 147 13.27 3.64 -3.68
N GLU A 148 12.83 3.79 -2.43
CA GLU A 148 13.21 2.89 -1.35
C GLU A 148 12.59 1.48 -1.52
N LYS A 149 11.32 1.43 -1.88
CA LYS A 149 10.54 0.18 -1.88
C LYS A 149 10.58 -0.58 -3.19
N THR A 150 11.10 0.02 -4.27
CA THR A 150 11.07 -0.55 -5.61
C THR A 150 12.41 -0.41 -6.33
N LYS A 151 12.52 -0.99 -7.52
CA LYS A 151 13.65 -0.80 -8.44
C LYS A 151 13.40 0.33 -9.47
N MET A 152 12.37 1.15 -9.26
CA MET A 152 12.11 2.31 -10.13
C MET A 152 13.25 3.31 -10.05
N THR A 153 13.51 4.02 -11.15
CA THR A 153 14.56 5.03 -11.22
C THR A 153 14.01 6.44 -11.11
N ARG A 154 14.82 7.38 -10.67
CA ARG A 154 14.45 8.80 -10.61
C ARG A 154 14.04 9.34 -11.99
N GLU A 155 14.67 8.86 -13.07
CA GLU A 155 14.35 9.22 -14.44
C GLU A 155 12.92 8.79 -14.79
N ARG A 156 12.53 7.57 -14.41
CA ARG A 156 11.17 7.07 -14.62
C ARG A 156 10.14 7.87 -13.82
N LEU A 157 10.42 8.19 -12.55
CA LEU A 157 9.54 9.02 -11.74
C LEU A 157 9.37 10.42 -12.32
N ASN A 158 10.44 11.04 -12.81
CA ASN A 158 10.36 12.33 -13.48
C ASN A 158 9.51 12.27 -14.77
N GLN A 159 9.52 11.16 -15.49
CA GLN A 159 8.63 10.94 -16.64
C GLN A 159 7.18 10.75 -16.20
N ALA A 160 6.93 10.05 -15.09
CA ALA A 160 5.60 9.86 -14.51
C ALA A 160 4.94 11.19 -14.11
N LYS A 161 5.73 12.19 -13.71
CA LYS A 161 5.25 13.55 -13.42
C LYS A 161 4.72 14.29 -14.67
N LEU A 162 5.13 13.86 -15.86
CA LEU A 162 4.69 14.47 -17.13
C LEU A 162 3.51 13.72 -17.76
N LYS A 163 3.40 12.44 -17.49
CA LYS A 163 2.31 11.56 -17.96
C LYS A 163 2.12 10.41 -16.99
N CYS A 164 0.90 9.88 -16.88
CA CYS A 164 0.64 8.71 -16.06
C CYS A 164 1.55 7.54 -16.46
N ASP A 165 2.17 6.91 -15.49
CA ASP A 165 2.97 5.70 -15.65
C ASP A 165 2.11 4.48 -15.29
N TRP A 166 1.66 3.77 -16.33
CA TRP A 166 0.81 2.58 -16.20
C TRP A 166 1.68 1.34 -16.19
N ILE A 167 1.52 0.51 -15.17
CA ILE A 167 2.37 -0.64 -14.90
C ILE A 167 1.48 -1.88 -14.81
N GLY A 168 1.77 -2.87 -15.63
CA GLY A 168 1.10 -4.18 -15.61
C GLY A 168 1.72 -5.12 -14.57
N TYR A 169 1.12 -6.30 -14.42
CA TYR A 169 1.51 -7.28 -13.40
C TYR A 169 2.97 -7.74 -13.55
N GLU A 170 3.39 -8.15 -14.75
CA GLU A 170 4.74 -8.66 -15.00
C GLU A 170 5.79 -7.58 -14.76
N GLU A 171 5.54 -6.37 -15.26
CA GLU A 171 6.42 -5.22 -15.05
C GLU A 171 6.49 -4.83 -13.56
N ALA A 172 5.39 -4.96 -12.82
CA ALA A 172 5.36 -4.69 -11.39
C ALA A 172 6.25 -5.66 -10.58
N ILE A 173 6.38 -6.92 -11.04
CA ILE A 173 7.34 -7.88 -10.47
C ILE A 173 8.77 -7.46 -10.79
N GLU A 174 9.07 -7.13 -12.04
CA GLU A 174 10.41 -6.70 -12.47
C GLU A 174 10.89 -5.46 -11.70
N LEU A 175 9.99 -4.52 -11.48
CA LEU A 175 10.24 -3.29 -10.73
C LEU A 175 10.25 -3.49 -9.21
N GLY A 176 9.92 -4.69 -8.70
CA GLY A 176 9.84 -4.96 -7.27
C GLY A 176 8.69 -4.24 -6.55
N ILE A 177 7.69 -3.78 -7.29
CA ILE A 177 6.42 -3.27 -6.75
C ILE A 177 5.70 -4.42 -6.07
N ILE A 178 5.51 -5.54 -6.76
CA ILE A 178 5.14 -6.84 -6.19
C ILE A 178 6.45 -7.51 -5.75
N ASN A 179 6.55 -7.92 -4.49
CA ASN A 179 7.74 -8.58 -3.97
C ASN A 179 7.49 -10.03 -3.52
N ILE A 180 6.23 -10.46 -3.49
CA ILE A 180 5.83 -11.85 -3.28
C ILE A 180 4.91 -12.26 -4.45
N PHE A 181 5.34 -13.26 -5.19
CA PHE A 181 4.59 -13.84 -6.31
C PHE A 181 4.88 -15.32 -6.37
N ASP A 182 3.89 -16.09 -6.77
CA ASP A 182 4.11 -17.51 -7.07
C ASP A 182 4.84 -17.58 -8.41
N ASP A 183 6.08 -18.07 -8.40
CA ASP A 183 6.73 -18.53 -9.60
C ASP A 183 5.87 -19.67 -10.13
N MET A 184 5.03 -19.39 -11.11
CA MET A 184 4.41 -20.45 -11.90
C MET A 184 5.55 -21.07 -12.72
N GLU A 185 6.34 -21.94 -12.08
CA GLU A 185 7.09 -22.92 -12.83
C GLU A 185 6.04 -23.63 -13.71
N ASP A 186 6.18 -23.48 -15.02
CA ASP A 186 5.49 -24.26 -16.00
C ASP A 186 5.84 -25.72 -15.71
N ASN A 187 5.04 -26.37 -14.85
CA ASN A 187 4.97 -27.82 -14.82
C ASN A 187 4.29 -28.25 -16.11
N GLU A 188 5.01 -28.07 -17.23
CA GLU A 188 4.86 -28.93 -18.39
C GLU A 188 5.43 -30.32 -18.03
N GLU A 189 4.81 -30.99 -17.05
CA GLU A 189 4.86 -32.41 -17.02
C GLU A 189 3.92 -32.89 -18.14
N ASP A 190 4.54 -33.20 -19.27
CA ASP A 190 3.95 -34.01 -20.33
C ASP A 190 3.31 -35.28 -19.73
N GLU A 191 2.05 -35.17 -19.32
CA GLU A 191 1.22 -36.37 -19.22
C GLU A 191 0.94 -36.86 -20.66
N GLU A 192 1.87 -37.68 -21.14
CA GLU A 192 1.58 -38.59 -22.26
C GLU A 192 0.29 -39.38 -21.88
N MET A 193 -0.82 -38.96 -22.45
CA MET A 193 -2.04 -39.76 -22.38
C MET A 193 -1.82 -41.07 -23.17
N PRO A 194 -1.89 -42.22 -22.53
CA PRO A 194 -1.89 -43.50 -23.27
C PRO A 194 -3.22 -43.64 -24.01
N PHE A 195 -3.13 -43.90 -25.30
CA PHE A 195 -4.24 -44.30 -26.18
C PHE A 195 -4.90 -45.57 -25.71
#